data_3307ac38c089cdff913db8c843756973
#
_entry.id   3307ac38c089cdff913db8c843756973
#
_cell.length_a   1.000
_cell.length_b   1.000
_cell.length_c   1.000
_cell.angle_alpha   90.00
_cell.angle_beta   90.00
_cell.angle_gamma   90.00
#
_symmetry.space_group_name_H-M   'P 1'
#
loop_
_entity.id
_entity.type
_entity.pdbx_description
1 polymer ?
#
loop_
_entity_poly.entity_id
_entity_poly.type
_entity_poly.pdbx_seq_one_letter_code
_entity_poly.pdbx_strand_id
1 'polypeptide(L)'
;MLFRKKCGIDLGSDTIKIADKKNKKVVCEKNMIAVRDKTYVIAVGQRAYEMYEKTPLCVTADSPMVDGAIADGGNLGFILARLLKRFSSVFTKRPDILVTVPMELSEIEMRAFYKVLTGLKVRRIALVEKGVADAVGIGMPVLAQTGSMVVNIGASTTGISVISDGKVIIGRQYPYGGNAMDQAVITMVRREHNLAIGKKTAEKLRVAMGYLMNGEAKSSEVYGIHTISGV
;
A
#
# COMPACT_ATOMS: atom_id res chain seq x y z
N MET A 1 -1.89 -35.86 6.09
CA MET A 1 -1.43 -34.68 6.85
C MET A 1 -1.84 -33.41 6.10
N LEU A 2 -2.84 -32.64 6.58
CA LEU A 2 -3.28 -31.42 5.88
C LEU A 2 -2.21 -30.34 6.05
N PHE A 3 -1.62 -29.91 4.95
CA PHE A 3 -0.59 -28.87 4.95
C PHE A 3 -1.18 -27.51 5.36
N ARG A 4 -0.57 -26.91 6.38
CA ARG A 4 -0.94 -25.58 6.88
C ARG A 4 -0.26 -24.51 6.01
N LYS A 5 -1.02 -23.58 5.46
CA LYS A 5 -0.47 -22.42 4.75
C LYS A 5 -0.03 -21.34 5.75
N LYS A 6 1.10 -20.72 5.47
CA LYS A 6 1.60 -19.53 6.17
C LYS A 6 1.80 -18.43 5.14
N CYS A 7 1.12 -17.32 5.34
CA CYS A 7 1.19 -16.17 4.43
C CYS A 7 1.75 -14.95 5.17
N GLY A 8 2.69 -14.26 4.54
CA GLY A 8 3.08 -12.90 4.92
C GLY A 8 2.24 -11.90 4.13
N ILE A 9 1.78 -10.85 4.77
CA ILE A 9 0.99 -9.78 4.16
C ILE A 9 1.70 -8.45 4.43
N ASP A 10 2.18 -7.78 3.39
CA ASP A 10 2.58 -6.39 3.43
C ASP A 10 1.36 -5.53 3.08
N LEU A 11 0.85 -4.82 4.08
CA LEU A 11 -0.36 -4.02 3.99
C LEU A 11 0.01 -2.55 3.73
N GLY A 12 0.20 -2.22 2.46
CA GLY A 12 0.53 -0.85 2.03
C GLY A 12 -0.69 -0.05 1.60
N SER A 13 -0.58 1.29 1.67
CA SER A 13 -1.67 2.20 1.28
C SER A 13 -2.00 2.13 -0.21
N ASP A 14 -0.99 1.90 -1.07
CA ASP A 14 -1.19 1.78 -2.53
C ASP A 14 -1.31 0.32 -2.98
N THR A 15 -0.50 -0.57 -2.41
CA THR A 15 -0.45 -1.98 -2.80
C THR A 15 -0.46 -2.91 -1.60
N ILE A 16 -1.18 -4.01 -1.74
CA ILE A 16 -1.14 -5.15 -0.81
C ILE A 16 -0.32 -6.25 -1.46
N LYS A 17 0.69 -6.75 -0.74
CA LYS A 17 1.48 -7.89 -1.19
C LYS A 17 1.23 -9.07 -0.25
N ILE A 18 0.94 -10.24 -0.82
CA ILE A 18 0.73 -11.48 -0.06
C ILE A 18 1.69 -12.53 -0.58
N ALA A 19 2.54 -13.04 0.31
CA ALA A 19 3.49 -14.10 0.01
C ALA A 19 3.10 -15.40 0.69
N ASP A 20 3.07 -16.52 -0.06
CA ASP A 20 2.91 -17.87 0.48
C ASP A 20 4.29 -18.51 0.67
N LYS A 21 4.63 -18.82 1.91
CA LYS A 21 5.93 -19.41 2.27
C LYS A 21 6.21 -20.72 1.53
N LYS A 22 5.20 -21.56 1.32
CA LYS A 22 5.38 -22.90 0.75
C LYS A 22 5.63 -22.86 -0.76
N ASN A 23 4.83 -22.08 -1.48
CA ASN A 23 4.85 -22.07 -2.94
C ASN A 23 5.74 -20.96 -3.50
N LYS A 24 6.36 -20.15 -2.65
CA LYS A 24 7.11 -18.94 -3.03
C LYS A 24 6.30 -18.00 -3.95
N LYS A 25 4.96 -18.13 -3.94
CA LYS A 25 4.06 -17.31 -4.74
C LYS A 25 3.84 -15.97 -4.03
N VAL A 26 4.07 -14.91 -4.76
CA VAL A 26 3.74 -13.55 -4.33
C VAL A 26 2.61 -13.02 -5.20
N VAL A 27 1.58 -12.46 -4.57
CA VAL A 27 0.53 -11.67 -5.23
C VAL A 27 0.73 -10.24 -4.81
N CYS A 28 0.84 -9.35 -5.78
CA CYS A 28 0.86 -7.90 -5.59
C CYS A 28 -0.42 -7.35 -6.24
N GLU A 29 -1.19 -6.57 -5.50
CA GLU A 29 -2.46 -6.02 -5.98
C GLU A 29 -2.62 -4.59 -5.47
N LYS A 30 -3.25 -3.70 -6.26
CA LYS A 30 -3.58 -2.34 -5.80
C LYS A 30 -4.52 -2.41 -4.60
N ASN A 31 -4.25 -1.61 -3.57
CA ASN A 31 -5.14 -1.49 -2.41
C ASN A 31 -6.26 -0.51 -2.72
N MET A 32 -7.15 -0.90 -3.61
CA MET A 32 -8.23 -0.05 -4.11
C MET A 32 -9.51 -0.85 -4.30
N ILE A 33 -10.65 -0.21 -4.07
CA ILE A 33 -11.98 -0.78 -4.22
C ILE A 33 -12.89 0.23 -4.93
N ALA A 34 -13.69 -0.25 -5.87
CA ALA A 34 -14.73 0.54 -6.51
C ALA A 34 -16.10 0.09 -6.01
N VAL A 35 -16.87 1.04 -5.49
CA VAL A 35 -18.18 0.81 -4.85
C VAL A 35 -19.21 1.70 -5.50
N ARG A 36 -20.38 1.13 -5.88
CA ARG A 36 -21.54 1.84 -6.36
C ARG A 36 -22.54 2.05 -5.23
N ASP A 37 -23.14 3.24 -5.17
CA ASP A 37 -24.16 3.61 -4.21
C ASP A 37 -23.78 3.27 -2.76
N LYS A 38 -22.48 3.41 -2.43
CA LYS A 38 -21.87 3.13 -1.12
C LYS A 38 -22.03 1.68 -0.61
N THR A 39 -22.60 0.78 -1.39
CA THR A 39 -22.93 -0.58 -0.94
C THR A 39 -22.45 -1.69 -1.87
N TYR A 40 -22.52 -1.49 -3.17
CA TYR A 40 -22.24 -2.54 -4.15
C TYR A 40 -20.79 -2.50 -4.62
N VAL A 41 -19.99 -3.48 -4.22
CA VAL A 41 -18.61 -3.62 -4.70
C VAL A 41 -18.62 -4.04 -6.17
N ILE A 42 -18.09 -3.18 -7.04
CA ILE A 42 -17.97 -3.41 -8.49
C ILE A 42 -16.64 -4.04 -8.84
N ALA A 43 -15.55 -3.51 -8.28
CA ALA A 43 -14.20 -3.95 -8.58
C ALA A 43 -13.28 -3.82 -7.35
N VAL A 44 -12.20 -4.61 -7.33
CA VAL A 44 -11.12 -4.50 -6.36
C VAL A 44 -9.77 -4.62 -7.03
N GLY A 45 -8.75 -4.06 -6.40
CA GLY A 45 -7.38 -4.15 -6.87
C GLY A 45 -7.14 -3.36 -8.13
N GLN A 46 -6.37 -3.94 -9.04
CA GLN A 46 -6.00 -3.31 -10.30
C GLN A 46 -7.22 -2.84 -11.12
N ARG A 47 -8.31 -3.63 -11.14
CA ARG A 47 -9.54 -3.23 -11.85
C ARG A 47 -10.20 -1.99 -11.26
N ALA A 48 -10.20 -1.85 -9.93
CA ALA A 48 -10.71 -0.65 -9.27
C ALA A 48 -9.80 0.56 -9.56
N TYR A 49 -8.48 0.35 -9.57
CA TYR A 49 -7.51 1.39 -9.94
C TYR A 49 -7.68 1.87 -11.39
N GLU A 50 -8.01 0.99 -12.33
CA GLU A 50 -8.30 1.38 -13.71
C GLU A 50 -9.54 2.28 -13.82
N MET A 51 -10.52 2.09 -12.93
CA MET A 51 -11.73 2.93 -12.85
C MET A 51 -11.46 4.29 -12.17
N TYR A 52 -10.49 4.37 -11.28
CA TYR A 52 -10.15 5.62 -10.56
C TYR A 52 -9.94 6.79 -11.54
N GLU A 53 -10.46 7.97 -11.23
CA GLU A 53 -10.51 9.19 -12.07
C GLU A 53 -11.41 9.08 -13.33
N LYS A 54 -12.16 7.98 -13.50
CA LYS A 54 -13.04 7.76 -14.67
C LYS A 54 -14.44 7.31 -14.25
N THR A 55 -14.76 7.33 -12.96
CA THR A 55 -16.03 6.84 -12.45
C THR A 55 -17.14 7.87 -12.59
N PRO A 56 -18.38 7.45 -12.91
CA PRO A 56 -19.57 8.30 -12.79
C PRO A 56 -19.83 8.64 -11.32
N LEU A 57 -20.67 9.66 -11.07
CA LEU A 57 -20.95 10.18 -9.72
C LEU A 57 -21.48 9.14 -8.72
N CYS A 58 -22.14 8.09 -9.20
CA CYS A 58 -22.65 7.01 -8.35
C CYS A 58 -21.62 5.97 -7.95
N VAL A 59 -20.37 6.08 -8.45
CA VAL A 59 -19.30 5.13 -8.18
C VAL A 59 -18.10 5.85 -7.57
N THR A 60 -17.66 5.38 -6.41
CA THR A 60 -16.38 5.79 -5.79
C THR A 60 -15.33 4.72 -6.01
N ALA A 61 -14.11 5.11 -6.33
CA ALA A 61 -12.96 4.20 -6.43
C ALA A 61 -11.82 4.76 -5.57
N ASP A 62 -11.62 4.18 -4.38
CA ASP A 62 -10.71 4.72 -3.38
C ASP A 62 -9.87 3.64 -2.69
N SER A 63 -8.78 4.04 -2.04
CA SER A 63 -8.04 3.18 -1.14
C SER A 63 -8.73 3.17 0.25
N PRO A 64 -8.92 2.00 0.87
CA PRO A 64 -9.42 1.90 2.23
C PRO A 64 -8.37 2.27 3.29
N MET A 65 -7.17 2.66 2.87
CA MET A 65 -6.10 3.13 3.76
C MET A 65 -5.60 4.51 3.34
N VAL A 66 -5.43 5.39 4.31
CA VAL A 66 -4.89 6.75 4.15
C VAL A 66 -3.75 6.93 5.14
N ASP A 67 -2.60 7.40 4.67
CA ASP A 67 -1.40 7.69 5.47
C ASP A 67 -0.96 6.56 6.42
N GLY A 68 -1.13 5.32 5.95
CA GLY A 68 -0.80 4.11 6.72
C GLY A 68 -1.89 3.67 7.69
N ALA A 69 -2.93 4.48 7.94
CA ALA A 69 -4.06 4.15 8.79
C ALA A 69 -5.22 3.52 8.01
N ILE A 70 -6.06 2.76 8.71
CA ILE A 70 -7.29 2.19 8.13
C ILE A 70 -8.38 3.25 8.14
N ALA A 71 -8.78 3.72 6.96
CA ALA A 71 -9.90 4.65 6.78
C ALA A 71 -11.25 3.90 6.68
N ASP A 72 -11.26 2.75 5.99
CA ASP A 72 -12.44 1.90 5.84
C ASP A 72 -12.10 0.42 6.09
N GLY A 73 -12.38 -0.02 7.31
CA GLY A 73 -12.09 -1.41 7.72
C GLY A 73 -12.97 -2.45 7.02
N GLY A 74 -14.21 -2.10 6.63
CA GLY A 74 -15.12 -2.99 5.89
C GLY A 74 -14.57 -3.30 4.50
N ASN A 75 -14.24 -2.27 3.76
CA ASN A 75 -13.68 -2.37 2.42
C ASN A 75 -12.29 -3.03 2.44
N LEU A 76 -11.43 -2.72 3.40
CA LEU A 76 -10.15 -3.39 3.56
C LEU A 76 -10.31 -4.89 3.84
N GLY A 77 -11.21 -5.25 4.75
CA GLY A 77 -11.54 -6.64 5.05
C GLY A 77 -12.05 -7.41 3.83
N PHE A 78 -12.88 -6.77 3.00
CA PHE A 78 -13.37 -7.35 1.75
C PHE A 78 -12.23 -7.63 0.77
N ILE A 79 -11.34 -6.67 0.53
CA ILE A 79 -10.16 -6.84 -0.34
C ILE A 79 -9.30 -8.00 0.17
N LEU A 80 -8.92 -7.97 1.45
CA LEU A 80 -8.08 -9.01 2.05
C LEU A 80 -8.71 -10.40 1.95
N ALA A 81 -10.00 -10.53 2.25
CA ALA A 81 -10.72 -11.80 2.13
C ALA A 81 -10.70 -12.33 0.69
N ARG A 82 -10.87 -11.43 -0.30
CA ARG A 82 -10.82 -11.79 -1.73
C ARG A 82 -9.41 -12.20 -2.16
N LEU A 83 -8.38 -11.51 -1.71
CA LEU A 83 -6.99 -11.85 -2.03
C LEU A 83 -6.56 -13.17 -1.38
N LEU A 84 -6.91 -13.38 -0.11
CA LEU A 84 -6.60 -14.63 0.60
C LEU A 84 -7.26 -15.85 -0.03
N LYS A 85 -8.43 -15.70 -0.68
CA LYS A 85 -9.05 -16.78 -1.45
C LYS A 85 -8.16 -17.30 -2.59
N ARG A 86 -7.29 -16.47 -3.17
CA ARG A 86 -6.34 -16.89 -4.22
C ARG A 86 -5.29 -17.89 -3.71
N PHE A 87 -5.11 -17.96 -2.39
CA PHE A 87 -4.18 -18.88 -1.72
C PHE A 87 -4.88 -20.05 -1.03
N SER A 88 -6.21 -20.02 -0.92
CA SER A 88 -6.97 -21.14 -0.35
C SER A 88 -7.42 -22.10 -1.45
N SER A 89 -7.33 -23.41 -1.17
CA SER A 89 -7.98 -24.44 -1.96
C SER A 89 -8.99 -25.19 -1.07
N VAL A 90 -9.87 -25.95 -1.67
CA VAL A 90 -10.88 -26.76 -0.95
C VAL A 90 -10.26 -27.67 0.13
N PHE A 91 -9.00 -28.08 -0.07
CA PHE A 91 -8.24 -28.96 0.82
C PHE A 91 -7.35 -28.23 1.82
N THR A 92 -7.28 -26.89 1.83
CA THR A 92 -6.42 -26.16 2.75
C THR A 92 -7.21 -25.61 3.93
N LYS A 93 -6.71 -25.90 5.15
CA LYS A 93 -7.21 -25.28 6.39
C LYS A 93 -6.95 -23.76 6.36
N ARG A 94 -7.70 -23.04 7.20
CA ARG A 94 -7.49 -21.58 7.44
C ARG A 94 -6.00 -21.26 7.59
N PRO A 95 -5.45 -20.28 6.86
CA PRO A 95 -4.03 -19.97 6.92
C PRO A 95 -3.65 -19.31 8.25
N ASP A 96 -2.37 -19.41 8.61
CA ASP A 96 -1.74 -18.52 9.55
C ASP A 96 -1.22 -17.31 8.78
N ILE A 97 -1.46 -16.10 9.27
CA ILE A 97 -0.99 -14.86 8.63
C ILE A 97 -0.06 -14.09 9.54
N LEU A 98 0.99 -13.53 8.94
CA LEU A 98 1.85 -12.50 9.50
C LEU A 98 1.59 -11.21 8.72
N VAL A 99 1.20 -10.15 9.40
CA VAL A 99 0.82 -8.88 8.75
C VAL A 99 1.75 -7.77 9.21
N THR A 100 2.28 -7.00 8.26
CA THR A 100 3.04 -5.80 8.61
C THR A 100 2.08 -4.70 9.06
N VAL A 101 2.47 -4.01 10.10
CA VAL A 101 1.76 -2.83 10.61
C VAL A 101 2.69 -1.62 10.62
N PRO A 102 2.16 -0.41 10.46
CA PRO A 102 2.94 0.81 10.63
C PRO A 102 3.62 0.87 12.00
N MET A 103 4.68 1.64 12.09
CA MET A 103 5.28 2.02 13.37
C MET A 103 4.42 3.10 14.04
N GLU A 104 4.54 3.23 15.35
CA GLU A 104 3.88 4.31 16.12
C GLU A 104 2.33 4.28 16.01
N LEU A 105 1.72 3.09 15.87
CA LEU A 105 0.26 2.98 15.93
C LEU A 105 -0.26 3.31 17.33
N SER A 106 -1.29 4.16 17.38
CA SER A 106 -2.08 4.35 18.58
C SER A 106 -2.84 3.06 18.94
N GLU A 107 -3.29 2.94 20.18
CA GLU A 107 -4.12 1.80 20.59
C GLU A 107 -5.41 1.66 19.77
N ILE A 108 -5.99 2.78 19.36
CA ILE A 108 -7.22 2.80 18.55
C ILE A 108 -6.94 2.22 17.16
N GLU A 109 -5.86 2.65 16.53
CA GLU A 109 -5.45 2.14 15.21
C GLU A 109 -5.10 0.65 15.28
N MET A 110 -4.36 0.23 16.32
CA MET A 110 -4.04 -1.18 16.54
C MET A 110 -5.32 -2.02 16.68
N ARG A 111 -6.32 -1.55 17.43
CA ARG A 111 -7.62 -2.20 17.55
C ARG A 111 -8.36 -2.27 16.21
N ALA A 112 -8.26 -1.23 15.38
CA ALA A 112 -8.84 -1.24 14.04
C ALA A 112 -8.20 -2.32 13.15
N PHE A 113 -6.87 -2.46 13.16
CA PHE A 113 -6.17 -3.55 12.47
C PHE A 113 -6.64 -4.92 12.97
N TYR A 114 -6.68 -5.15 14.29
CA TYR A 114 -7.15 -6.42 14.84
C TYR A 114 -8.60 -6.71 14.46
N LYS A 115 -9.50 -5.72 14.49
CA LYS A 115 -10.91 -5.88 14.11
C LYS A 115 -11.05 -6.35 12.65
N VAL A 116 -10.31 -5.75 11.73
CA VAL A 116 -10.31 -6.17 10.32
C VAL A 116 -9.77 -7.57 10.16
N LEU A 117 -8.63 -7.87 10.77
CA LEU A 117 -7.94 -9.16 10.60
C LEU A 117 -8.69 -10.31 11.26
N THR A 118 -9.32 -10.12 12.41
CA THR A 118 -10.14 -11.14 13.08
C THR A 118 -11.42 -11.46 12.31
N GLY A 119 -11.92 -10.53 11.50
CA GLY A 119 -13.02 -10.78 10.56
C GLY A 119 -12.67 -11.70 9.40
N LEU A 120 -11.38 -11.97 9.15
CA LEU A 120 -10.93 -12.85 8.08
C LEU A 120 -11.04 -14.33 8.50
N LYS A 121 -11.25 -15.22 7.53
CA LYS A 121 -11.26 -16.67 7.75
C LYS A 121 -9.84 -17.22 7.90
N VAL A 122 -9.11 -16.79 8.93
CA VAL A 122 -7.74 -17.19 9.26
C VAL A 122 -7.69 -17.93 10.59
N ARG A 123 -6.60 -18.64 10.89
CA ARG A 123 -6.42 -19.40 12.14
C ARG A 123 -5.63 -18.63 13.19
N ARG A 124 -4.51 -18.08 12.78
CA ARG A 124 -3.62 -17.29 13.64
C ARG A 124 -3.24 -15.98 12.93
N ILE A 125 -3.15 -14.94 13.71
CA ILE A 125 -2.70 -13.62 13.29
C ILE A 125 -1.47 -13.28 14.12
N ALA A 126 -0.41 -12.90 13.44
CA ALA A 126 0.75 -12.25 14.05
C ALA A 126 0.98 -10.92 13.36
N LEU A 127 1.33 -9.92 14.13
CA LEU A 127 1.68 -8.59 13.63
C LEU A 127 3.18 -8.40 13.76
N VAL A 128 3.77 -7.67 12.82
CA VAL A 128 5.16 -7.27 12.83
C VAL A 128 5.27 -5.83 12.37
N GLU A 129 6.07 -5.05 13.06
CA GLU A 129 6.36 -3.67 12.66
C GLU A 129 7.03 -3.65 11.28
N LYS A 130 6.57 -2.75 10.42
CA LYS A 130 7.03 -2.66 9.04
C LYS A 130 8.54 -2.51 8.95
N GLY A 131 9.17 -1.72 9.82
CA GLY A 131 10.62 -1.54 9.85
C GLY A 131 11.39 -2.85 10.02
N VAL A 132 10.94 -3.75 10.92
CA VAL A 132 11.55 -5.07 11.11
C VAL A 132 11.37 -5.93 9.85
N ALA A 133 10.17 -5.93 9.28
CA ALA A 133 9.88 -6.70 8.06
C ALA A 133 10.71 -6.23 6.87
N ASP A 134 10.86 -4.90 6.72
CA ASP A 134 11.68 -4.28 5.66
C ASP A 134 13.15 -4.68 5.82
N ALA A 135 13.71 -4.59 7.04
CA ALA A 135 15.09 -4.98 7.33
C ALA A 135 15.35 -6.47 7.00
N VAL A 136 14.43 -7.35 7.40
CA VAL A 136 14.51 -8.78 7.05
C VAL A 136 14.43 -8.97 5.53
N GLY A 137 13.57 -8.22 4.86
CA GLY A 137 13.36 -8.31 3.41
C GLY A 137 14.60 -7.97 2.59
N ILE A 138 15.42 -7.04 3.06
CA ILE A 138 16.69 -6.65 2.43
C ILE A 138 17.92 -7.41 2.98
N GLY A 139 17.68 -8.41 3.84
CA GLY A 139 18.74 -9.28 4.36
C GLY A 139 19.60 -8.66 5.45
N MET A 140 19.12 -7.63 6.16
CA MET A 140 19.87 -7.04 7.28
C MET A 140 19.90 -7.97 8.50
N PRO A 141 20.98 -7.95 9.30
CA PRO A 141 21.10 -8.79 10.49
C PRO A 141 20.27 -8.21 11.66
N VAL A 142 18.95 -8.35 11.59
CA VAL A 142 18.00 -7.75 12.57
C VAL A 142 18.21 -8.20 14.01
N LEU A 143 18.82 -9.38 14.24
CA LEU A 143 19.10 -9.90 15.59
C LEU A 143 20.43 -9.40 16.15
N ALA A 144 21.21 -8.63 15.37
CA ALA A 144 22.43 -8.04 15.89
C ALA A 144 22.13 -6.97 16.95
N GLN A 145 23.00 -6.86 17.95
CA GLN A 145 22.90 -5.81 18.96
C GLN A 145 23.31 -4.42 18.43
N THR A 146 24.11 -4.39 17.35
CA THR A 146 24.43 -3.14 16.65
C THR A 146 23.19 -2.65 15.90
N GLY A 147 22.81 -1.39 16.11
CA GLY A 147 21.66 -0.80 15.45
C GLY A 147 21.80 -0.76 13.91
N SER A 148 20.78 -1.19 13.21
CA SER A 148 20.67 -1.09 11.74
C SER A 148 19.57 -0.14 11.36
N MET A 149 19.85 0.85 10.51
CA MET A 149 18.84 1.82 10.07
C MET A 149 18.24 1.43 8.72
N VAL A 150 16.93 1.50 8.62
CA VAL A 150 16.16 1.31 7.39
C VAL A 150 15.30 2.54 7.13
N VAL A 151 15.31 3.01 5.89
CA VAL A 151 14.40 4.05 5.39
C VAL A 151 13.50 3.41 4.35
N ASN A 152 12.18 3.43 4.58
CA ASN A 152 11.18 2.93 3.65
C ASN A 152 10.34 4.10 3.12
N ILE A 153 10.48 4.41 1.83
CA ILE A 153 9.70 5.44 1.14
C ILE A 153 8.53 4.74 0.46
N GLY A 154 7.35 4.84 1.07
CA GLY A 154 6.11 4.24 0.56
C GLY A 154 5.30 5.18 -0.34
N ALA A 155 4.05 4.78 -0.62
CA ALA A 155 3.13 5.61 -1.39
C ALA A 155 2.64 6.83 -0.60
N SER A 156 2.21 6.64 0.64
CA SER A 156 1.66 7.73 1.48
C SER A 156 2.65 8.21 2.53
N THR A 157 3.51 7.33 3.03
CA THR A 157 4.38 7.61 4.18
C THR A 157 5.81 7.19 3.93
N THR A 158 6.74 7.86 4.61
CA THR A 158 8.14 7.45 4.75
C THR A 158 8.40 7.05 6.19
N GLY A 159 8.83 5.81 6.39
CA GLY A 159 9.23 5.28 7.69
C GLY A 159 10.74 5.23 7.84
N ILE A 160 11.25 5.65 8.97
CA ILE A 160 12.66 5.53 9.37
C ILE A 160 12.71 4.67 10.63
N SER A 161 13.47 3.60 10.61
CA SER A 161 13.58 2.65 11.73
C SER A 161 15.02 2.34 12.05
N VAL A 162 15.37 2.31 13.32
CA VAL A 162 16.59 1.70 13.81
C VAL A 162 16.21 0.41 14.52
N ILE A 163 16.76 -0.70 14.05
CA ILE A 163 16.46 -2.04 14.54
C ILE A 163 17.66 -2.60 15.27
N SER A 164 17.44 -3.17 16.45
CA SER A 164 18.44 -3.89 17.25
C SER A 164 17.73 -5.02 17.99
N ASP A 165 18.39 -6.17 18.11
CA ASP A 165 17.86 -7.36 18.81
C ASP A 165 16.42 -7.73 18.39
N GLY A 166 16.13 -7.64 17.08
CA GLY A 166 14.83 -8.00 16.49
C GLY A 166 13.70 -7.02 16.74
N LYS A 167 13.97 -5.82 17.29
CA LYS A 167 12.97 -4.82 17.65
C LYS A 167 13.30 -3.46 17.04
N VAL A 168 12.27 -2.68 16.78
CA VAL A 168 12.44 -1.25 16.47
C VAL A 168 12.76 -0.52 17.77
N ILE A 169 13.95 0.06 17.87
CA ILE A 169 14.40 0.84 19.03
C ILE A 169 14.05 2.32 18.84
N ILE A 170 14.17 2.81 17.60
CA ILE A 170 13.77 4.15 17.21
C ILE A 170 12.97 4.00 15.93
N GLY A 171 11.75 4.50 15.93
CA GLY A 171 10.88 4.56 14.76
C GLY A 171 10.37 5.98 14.57
N ARG A 172 10.19 6.40 13.33
CA ARG A 172 9.48 7.62 12.95
C ARG A 172 8.77 7.40 11.63
N GLN A 173 7.55 7.90 11.55
CA GLN A 173 6.76 7.85 10.33
C GLN A 173 6.35 9.28 9.94
N TYR A 174 6.64 9.63 8.71
CA TYR A 174 6.29 10.92 8.13
C TYR A 174 5.19 10.75 7.08
N PRO A 175 4.16 11.60 7.04
CA PRO A 175 3.09 11.57 6.03
C PRO A 175 3.58 12.17 4.70
N TYR A 176 4.69 11.66 4.19
CA TYR A 176 5.31 12.07 2.94
C TYR A 176 5.80 10.84 2.18
N GLY A 177 5.34 10.65 0.96
CA GLY A 177 5.68 9.52 0.11
C GLY A 177 5.40 9.83 -1.36
N GLY A 178 5.30 8.81 -2.19
CA GLY A 178 5.04 8.96 -3.63
C GLY A 178 3.81 9.83 -3.96
N ASN A 179 2.74 9.73 -3.17
CA ASN A 179 1.53 10.53 -3.37
C ASN A 179 1.77 12.03 -3.21
N ALA A 180 2.60 12.44 -2.26
CA ALA A 180 2.97 13.84 -2.06
C ALA A 180 3.85 14.34 -3.22
N MET A 181 4.74 13.48 -3.72
CA MET A 181 5.55 13.78 -4.90
C MET A 181 4.67 13.93 -6.15
N ASP A 182 3.68 13.05 -6.34
CA ASP A 182 2.71 13.14 -7.44
C ASP A 182 1.91 14.43 -7.36
N GLN A 183 1.49 14.83 -6.16
CA GLN A 183 0.77 16.10 -5.95
C GLN A 183 1.66 17.32 -6.27
N ALA A 184 2.94 17.27 -5.97
CA ALA A 184 3.89 18.30 -6.35
C ALA A 184 4.01 18.41 -7.89
N VAL A 185 4.05 17.28 -8.60
CA VAL A 185 4.04 17.26 -10.08
C VAL A 185 2.75 17.85 -10.64
N ILE A 186 1.57 17.48 -10.10
CA ILE A 186 0.28 18.08 -10.51
C ILE A 186 0.30 19.59 -10.34
N THR A 187 0.78 20.06 -9.19
CA THR A 187 0.84 21.49 -8.87
C THR A 187 1.79 22.23 -9.81
N MET A 188 2.96 21.65 -10.09
CA MET A 188 3.95 22.21 -11.01
C MET A 188 3.39 22.31 -12.43
N VAL A 189 2.83 21.22 -12.97
CA VAL A 189 2.26 21.20 -14.33
C VAL A 189 1.13 22.22 -14.48
N ARG A 190 0.27 22.34 -13.45
CA ARG A 190 -0.80 23.35 -13.45
C ARG A 190 -0.25 24.77 -13.47
N ARG A 191 0.78 25.04 -12.67
CA ARG A 191 1.36 26.39 -12.55
C ARG A 191 2.16 26.80 -13.78
N GLU A 192 2.99 25.91 -14.31
CA GLU A 192 3.93 26.24 -15.40
C GLU A 192 3.28 26.11 -16.79
N HIS A 193 2.28 25.23 -16.94
CA HIS A 193 1.69 24.88 -18.23
C HIS A 193 0.18 25.15 -18.33
N ASN A 194 -0.45 25.64 -17.26
CA ASN A 194 -1.91 25.80 -17.18
C ASN A 194 -2.70 24.51 -17.52
N LEU A 195 -2.13 23.33 -17.21
CA LEU A 195 -2.75 22.05 -17.48
C LEU A 195 -3.16 21.34 -16.17
N ALA A 196 -4.41 20.88 -16.12
CA ALA A 196 -4.88 19.97 -15.09
C ALA A 196 -4.64 18.52 -15.52
N ILE A 197 -3.82 17.81 -14.78
CA ILE A 197 -3.54 16.39 -14.97
C ILE A 197 -4.03 15.57 -13.78
N GLY A 198 -4.40 14.29 -14.01
CA GLY A 198 -4.78 13.39 -12.94
C GLY A 198 -3.57 12.76 -12.22
N LYS A 199 -3.84 12.16 -11.06
CA LYS A 199 -2.83 11.51 -10.22
C LYS A 199 -2.07 10.39 -10.95
N LYS A 200 -2.77 9.59 -11.77
CA LYS A 200 -2.14 8.53 -12.57
C LYS A 200 -1.12 9.07 -13.58
N THR A 201 -1.42 10.22 -14.18
CA THR A 201 -0.51 10.88 -15.12
C THR A 201 0.72 11.40 -14.36
N ALA A 202 0.52 12.03 -13.22
CA ALA A 202 1.60 12.51 -12.35
C ALA A 202 2.51 11.38 -11.85
N GLU A 203 1.94 10.25 -11.40
CA GLU A 203 2.69 9.05 -11.02
C GLU A 203 3.56 8.55 -12.18
N LYS A 204 2.99 8.45 -13.39
CA LYS A 204 3.75 8.04 -14.58
C LYS A 204 4.90 8.98 -14.89
N LEU A 205 4.67 10.30 -14.82
CA LEU A 205 5.72 11.31 -15.03
C LEU A 205 6.83 11.16 -14.00
N ARG A 206 6.49 11.09 -12.70
CA ARG A 206 7.47 10.91 -11.64
C ARG A 206 8.33 9.66 -11.83
N VAL A 207 7.70 8.53 -12.17
CA VAL A 207 8.41 7.26 -12.40
C VAL A 207 9.29 7.31 -13.64
N ALA A 208 8.81 7.92 -14.72
CA ALA A 208 9.54 7.97 -16.00
C ALA A 208 10.68 9.00 -16.01
N MET A 209 10.46 10.15 -15.37
CA MET A 209 11.36 11.32 -15.45
C MET A 209 12.16 11.55 -14.17
N GLY A 210 11.68 11.01 -13.02
CA GLY A 210 12.37 11.18 -11.75
C GLY A 210 13.77 10.58 -11.77
N TYR A 211 14.74 11.33 -11.25
CA TYR A 211 16.12 10.87 -11.05
C TYR A 211 16.68 11.50 -9.77
N LEU A 212 17.70 10.84 -9.23
CA LEU A 212 18.45 11.33 -8.09
C LEU A 212 19.83 11.80 -8.57
N MET A 213 20.21 13.01 -8.17
CA MET A 213 21.49 13.62 -8.47
C MET A 213 21.70 13.75 -10.01
N ASN A 214 22.81 14.02 -10.52
CA ASN A 214 23.22 14.33 -11.90
C ASN A 214 22.61 13.45 -13.03
N GLY A 215 21.30 13.28 -13.06
CA GLY A 215 20.59 12.59 -14.13
C GLY A 215 20.50 13.45 -15.39
N GLU A 216 20.39 12.81 -16.55
CA GLU A 216 20.12 13.49 -17.81
C GLU A 216 18.74 14.11 -17.81
N ALA A 217 18.62 15.33 -18.38
CA ALA A 217 17.35 15.97 -18.58
C ALA A 217 16.47 15.12 -19.52
N LYS A 218 15.28 14.77 -19.03
CA LYS A 218 14.27 14.02 -19.81
C LYS A 218 13.12 14.91 -20.14
N SER A 219 12.50 14.70 -21.30
CA SER A 219 11.25 15.35 -21.70
C SER A 219 10.16 14.29 -21.90
N SER A 220 8.91 14.67 -21.67
CA SER A 220 7.75 13.82 -21.90
C SER A 220 6.57 14.67 -22.33
N GLU A 221 5.80 14.17 -23.29
CA GLU A 221 4.54 14.79 -23.67
C GLU A 221 3.44 14.42 -22.67
N VAL A 222 2.62 15.38 -22.31
CA VAL A 222 1.54 15.22 -21.35
C VAL A 222 0.27 15.86 -21.89
N TYR A 223 -0.82 15.10 -21.79
CA TYR A 223 -2.16 15.56 -22.12
C TYR A 223 -2.94 15.87 -20.84
N GLY A 224 -3.63 16.98 -20.84
CA GLY A 224 -4.45 17.43 -19.71
C GLY A 224 -5.52 18.41 -20.16
N ILE A 225 -6.39 18.81 -19.24
CA ILE A 225 -7.42 19.81 -19.50
C ILE A 225 -6.79 21.19 -19.26
N HIS A 226 -6.83 22.08 -20.24
CA HIS A 226 -6.34 23.44 -20.08
C HIS A 226 -7.21 24.22 -19.08
N THR A 227 -6.62 24.72 -18.00
CA THR A 227 -7.37 25.28 -16.87
C THR A 227 -8.12 26.58 -17.15
N ILE A 228 -7.76 27.28 -18.24
CA ILE A 228 -8.38 28.55 -18.63
C ILE A 228 -9.47 28.33 -19.70
N SER A 229 -9.20 27.51 -20.71
CA SER A 229 -10.13 27.27 -21.82
C SER A 229 -11.08 26.08 -21.58
N GLY A 230 -10.74 25.18 -20.67
CA GLY A 230 -11.53 23.97 -20.37
C GLY A 230 -11.44 22.87 -21.44
N VAL A 231 -10.51 22.98 -22.40
CA VAL A 231 -10.32 22.03 -23.53
C VAL A 231 -9.02 21.26 -23.34
#